data_c3b9e0d085d79380cec2ef95d78db72a
#
_entry.id   c3b9e0d085d79380cec2ef95d78db72a
#
_cell.length_a   1.000
_cell.length_b   1.000
_cell.length_c   1.000
_cell.angle_alpha   90.00
_cell.angle_beta   90.00
_cell.angle_gamma   90.00
#
_symmetry.space_group_name_H-M   'P 1'
#
loop_
_entity.id
_entity.type
_entity.pdbx_description
1 polymer ?
#
loop_
_entity_poly.entity_id
_entity_poly.type
_entity_poly.pdbx_seq_one_letter_code
_entity_poly.pdbx_strand_id
1 'polypeptide(L)'
;MMSWMKLNFQNSNSPLMEQLIFFHDHTIFIIIMIMFTISYMMMFIINNKFINIKISENQLIELIWTTMPPIILIFIALPSLHLLYLMDEIKSPIMTIKIFGHQWFWSYEYSDFFNIEFESYMLNSLEKNNFRLIEVDNKTVIPYKFNIRLLISSDDVIHSWTIPSLAIKMDAIPGRMNQINMFMNRPGLYFGQCSEICGINHSFMPIQIESINLNKFIYWIKNF
;
A
#
# COMPACT_ATOMS: atom_id res chain seq x y z
N MET A 1 -5.92 9.16 -6.20
CA MET A 1 -7.03 9.01 -7.17
C MET A 1 -6.48 8.72 -8.55
N MET A 2 -7.16 7.86 -9.29
CA MET A 2 -6.83 7.58 -10.68
C MET A 2 -7.16 8.80 -11.53
N SER A 3 -6.17 9.39 -12.17
CA SER A 3 -6.35 10.39 -13.22
C SER A 3 -6.11 9.76 -14.59
N TRP A 4 -6.55 10.43 -15.66
CA TRP A 4 -6.32 9.97 -17.03
C TRP A 4 -4.85 9.64 -17.28
N MET A 5 -4.58 8.46 -17.84
CA MET A 5 -3.24 7.97 -18.20
C MET A 5 -2.21 7.94 -17.04
N LYS A 6 -2.63 7.96 -15.80
CA LYS A 6 -1.71 7.82 -14.65
C LYS A 6 -1.44 6.34 -14.40
N LEU A 7 -0.27 5.88 -14.81
CA LEU A 7 0.19 4.49 -14.63
C LEU A 7 1.07 4.32 -13.38
N ASN A 8 1.55 5.42 -12.79
CA ASN A 8 2.43 5.41 -11.63
C ASN A 8 1.65 5.33 -10.31
N PHE A 9 2.36 5.03 -9.23
CA PHE A 9 1.82 5.11 -7.87
C PHE A 9 1.25 6.49 -7.54
N GLN A 10 0.40 6.54 -6.52
CA GLN A 10 -0.03 7.80 -5.92
C GLN A 10 1.16 8.51 -5.29
N ASN A 11 1.08 9.85 -5.21
CA ASN A 11 2.11 10.64 -4.54
C ASN A 11 2.23 10.20 -3.08
N SER A 12 3.45 9.89 -2.64
CA SER A 12 3.72 9.44 -1.28
C SER A 12 3.32 10.49 -0.24
N ASN A 13 2.71 10.06 0.86
CA ASN A 13 2.50 10.89 2.04
C ASN A 13 3.10 10.28 3.32
N SER A 14 3.85 9.23 3.19
CA SER A 14 4.63 8.65 4.28
C SER A 14 6.07 8.42 3.84
N PRO A 15 7.04 8.39 4.77
CA PRO A 15 8.41 8.00 4.46
C PRO A 15 8.51 6.59 3.89
N LEU A 16 7.65 5.67 4.34
CA LEU A 16 7.61 4.29 3.84
C LEU A 16 7.18 4.23 2.38
N MET A 17 6.14 4.99 2.00
CA MET A 17 5.69 5.03 0.60
C MET A 17 6.75 5.65 -0.30
N GLU A 18 7.51 6.62 0.18
CA GLU A 18 8.64 7.21 -0.56
C GLU A 18 9.73 6.16 -0.82
N GLN A 19 10.12 5.41 0.19
CA GLN A 19 11.09 4.31 0.04
C GLN A 19 10.57 3.20 -0.89
N LEU A 20 9.28 2.89 -0.84
CA LEU A 20 8.66 1.91 -1.72
C LEU A 20 8.70 2.37 -3.19
N ILE A 21 8.49 3.66 -3.48
CA ILE A 21 8.63 4.21 -4.82
C ILE A 21 10.08 4.07 -5.31
N PHE A 22 11.08 4.40 -4.50
CA PHE A 22 12.48 4.22 -4.86
C PHE A 22 12.83 2.76 -5.13
N PHE A 23 12.33 1.83 -4.31
CA PHE A 23 12.51 0.40 -4.53
C PHE A 23 11.87 -0.06 -5.84
N HIS A 24 10.67 0.40 -6.14
CA HIS A 24 9.97 0.10 -7.39
C HIS A 24 10.76 0.59 -8.60
N ASP A 25 11.26 1.83 -8.57
CA ASP A 25 12.04 2.39 -9.68
C ASP A 25 13.36 1.63 -9.89
N HIS A 26 14.00 1.20 -8.80
CA HIS A 26 15.17 0.34 -8.86
C HIS A 26 14.86 -1.02 -9.52
N THR A 27 13.77 -1.66 -9.14
CA THR A 27 13.37 -2.95 -9.73
C THR A 27 12.94 -2.82 -11.18
N ILE A 28 12.21 -1.77 -11.55
CA ILE A 28 11.84 -1.50 -12.95
C ILE A 28 13.06 -1.29 -13.83
N PHE A 29 14.07 -0.57 -13.35
CA PHE A 29 15.33 -0.40 -14.10
C PHE A 29 15.96 -1.76 -14.44
N ILE A 30 16.03 -2.67 -13.48
CA ILE A 30 16.56 -4.03 -13.69
C ILE A 30 15.70 -4.81 -14.70
N ILE A 31 14.36 -4.74 -14.56
CA ILE A 31 13.43 -5.43 -15.48
C ILE A 31 13.57 -4.90 -16.90
N ILE A 32 13.65 -3.59 -17.09
CA ILE A 32 13.83 -2.97 -18.41
C ILE A 32 15.16 -3.44 -19.02
N MET A 33 16.24 -3.51 -18.26
CA MET A 33 17.53 -4.02 -18.72
C MET A 33 17.43 -5.48 -19.22
N ILE A 34 16.73 -6.33 -18.47
CA ILE A 34 16.48 -7.73 -18.84
C ILE A 34 15.64 -7.79 -20.12
N MET A 35 14.53 -7.05 -20.17
CA MET A 35 13.62 -7.02 -21.32
C MET A 35 14.30 -6.50 -22.58
N PHE A 36 15.15 -5.48 -22.47
CA PHE A 36 15.96 -4.98 -23.57
C PHE A 36 16.92 -6.04 -24.11
N THR A 37 17.63 -6.75 -23.22
CA THR A 37 18.56 -7.82 -23.59
C THR A 37 17.84 -8.96 -24.30
N ILE A 38 16.70 -9.40 -23.79
CA ILE A 38 15.89 -10.46 -24.41
C ILE A 38 15.37 -10.01 -25.78
N SER A 39 14.84 -8.80 -25.88
CA SER A 39 14.32 -8.27 -27.13
C SER A 39 15.41 -8.16 -28.18
N TYR A 40 16.62 -7.70 -27.80
CA TYR A 40 17.77 -7.64 -28.68
C TYR A 40 18.15 -9.03 -29.20
N MET A 41 18.26 -10.03 -28.33
CA MET A 41 18.56 -11.41 -28.71
C MET A 41 17.49 -12.00 -29.65
N MET A 42 16.21 -11.76 -29.35
CA MET A 42 15.09 -12.22 -30.19
C MET A 42 15.14 -11.58 -31.61
N MET A 43 15.36 -10.27 -31.69
CA MET A 43 15.50 -9.60 -32.97
C MET A 43 16.70 -10.10 -33.77
N PHE A 44 17.81 -10.37 -33.10
CA PHE A 44 19.00 -10.94 -33.72
C PHE A 44 18.71 -12.34 -34.30
N ILE A 45 18.04 -13.22 -33.55
CA ILE A 45 17.67 -14.56 -34.00
C ILE A 45 16.73 -14.51 -35.20
N ILE A 46 15.71 -13.65 -35.17
CA ILE A 46 14.73 -13.51 -36.28
C ILE A 46 15.40 -13.04 -37.58
N ASN A 47 16.37 -12.14 -37.48
CA ASN A 47 17.07 -11.59 -38.64
C ASN A 47 18.26 -12.48 -39.10
N ASN A 48 18.64 -13.48 -38.32
CA ASN A 48 19.78 -14.34 -38.61
C ASN A 48 19.44 -15.33 -39.73
N LYS A 49 20.28 -15.34 -40.75
CA LYS A 49 20.19 -16.26 -41.88
C LYS A 49 21.08 -17.52 -41.76
N PHE A 50 21.89 -17.58 -40.72
CA PHE A 50 22.79 -18.69 -40.49
C PHE A 50 22.14 -19.73 -39.56
N ILE A 51 22.23 -21.00 -39.92
CA ILE A 51 21.70 -22.11 -39.13
C ILE A 51 22.85 -23.01 -38.70
N ASN A 52 22.96 -23.28 -37.41
CA ASN A 52 23.87 -24.27 -36.89
C ASN A 52 23.10 -25.34 -36.09
N ILE A 53 22.91 -26.50 -36.69
CA ILE A 53 22.12 -27.61 -36.12
C ILE A 53 22.94 -28.44 -35.13
N LYS A 54 24.29 -28.29 -35.13
CA LYS A 54 25.20 -29.13 -34.36
C LYS A 54 25.50 -28.61 -32.95
N ILE A 55 24.99 -27.44 -32.58
CA ILE A 55 25.17 -26.94 -31.20
C ILE A 55 24.14 -27.62 -30.30
N SER A 56 24.61 -28.63 -29.55
CA SER A 56 23.80 -29.35 -28.57
C SER A 56 24.07 -28.92 -27.12
N GLU A 57 25.30 -28.43 -26.84
CA GLU A 57 25.70 -28.01 -25.49
C GLU A 57 26.77 -26.92 -25.57
N ASN A 58 26.82 -26.06 -24.53
CA ASN A 58 27.90 -25.10 -24.37
C ASN A 58 28.04 -24.71 -22.88
N GLN A 59 29.06 -25.31 -22.24
CA GLN A 59 29.32 -25.16 -20.80
C GLN A 59 29.55 -23.71 -20.38
N LEU A 60 30.17 -22.86 -21.21
CA LEU A 60 30.39 -21.44 -20.88
C LEU A 60 29.09 -20.68 -20.83
N ILE A 61 28.20 -20.89 -21.80
CA ILE A 61 26.88 -20.22 -21.83
C ILE A 61 26.05 -20.73 -20.66
N GLU A 62 26.06 -22.00 -20.34
CA GLU A 62 25.39 -22.58 -19.18
C GLU A 62 25.86 -21.95 -17.87
N LEU A 63 27.15 -21.77 -17.69
CA LEU A 63 27.71 -21.09 -16.52
C LEU A 63 27.21 -19.64 -16.43
N ILE A 64 27.13 -18.89 -17.54
CA ILE A 64 26.66 -17.51 -17.55
C ILE A 64 25.20 -17.43 -17.17
N TRP A 65 24.32 -18.21 -17.79
CA TRP A 65 22.89 -18.12 -17.50
C TRP A 65 22.48 -18.70 -16.15
N THR A 66 23.32 -19.56 -15.53
CA THR A 66 23.10 -20.06 -14.17
C THR A 66 23.57 -19.07 -13.10
N THR A 67 24.68 -18.33 -13.34
CA THR A 67 25.27 -17.42 -12.34
C THR A 67 24.66 -16.01 -12.37
N MET A 68 24.31 -15.50 -13.55
CA MET A 68 23.75 -14.13 -13.67
C MET A 68 22.42 -13.92 -12.93
N PRO A 69 21.41 -14.81 -13.02
CA PRO A 69 20.13 -14.60 -12.34
C PRO A 69 20.25 -14.52 -10.80
N PRO A 70 20.98 -15.39 -10.09
CA PRO A 70 21.22 -15.23 -8.65
C PRO A 70 21.84 -13.89 -8.28
N ILE A 71 22.79 -13.38 -9.06
CA ILE A 71 23.42 -12.08 -8.82
C ILE A 71 22.38 -10.96 -8.93
N ILE A 72 21.55 -10.98 -9.99
CA ILE A 72 20.47 -10.00 -10.17
C ILE A 72 19.45 -10.07 -9.00
N LEU A 73 19.10 -11.27 -8.56
CA LEU A 73 18.20 -11.45 -7.42
C LEU A 73 18.78 -10.87 -6.13
N ILE A 74 20.08 -10.97 -5.89
CA ILE A 74 20.74 -10.34 -4.73
C ILE A 74 20.61 -8.81 -4.79
N PHE A 75 20.80 -8.19 -5.96
CA PHE A 75 20.61 -6.74 -6.12
C PHE A 75 19.17 -6.27 -5.86
N ILE A 76 18.18 -7.12 -6.09
CA ILE A 76 16.77 -6.83 -5.75
C ILE A 76 16.50 -7.12 -4.27
N ALA A 77 17.04 -8.21 -3.73
CA ALA A 77 16.77 -8.66 -2.37
C ALA A 77 17.28 -7.68 -1.30
N LEU A 78 18.46 -7.10 -1.46
CA LEU A 78 19.05 -6.20 -0.47
C LEU A 78 18.17 -4.98 -0.16
N PRO A 79 17.72 -4.16 -1.14
CA PRO A 79 16.83 -3.05 -0.86
C PRO A 79 15.42 -3.50 -0.43
N SER A 80 14.95 -4.65 -0.89
CA SER A 80 13.67 -5.24 -0.47
C SER A 80 13.69 -5.59 1.02
N LEU A 81 14.74 -6.26 1.50
CA LEU A 81 14.89 -6.59 2.92
C LEU A 81 15.01 -5.33 3.79
N HIS A 82 15.77 -4.34 3.32
CA HIS A 82 15.86 -3.07 4.03
C HIS A 82 14.49 -2.40 4.21
N LEU A 83 13.68 -2.36 3.15
CA LEU A 83 12.32 -1.82 3.21
C LEU A 83 11.43 -2.64 4.16
N LEU A 84 11.53 -3.97 4.14
CA LEU A 84 10.77 -4.84 5.04
C LEU A 84 11.06 -4.52 6.51
N TYR A 85 12.33 -4.38 6.89
CA TYR A 85 12.70 -4.01 8.26
C TYR A 85 12.20 -2.61 8.66
N LEU A 86 12.21 -1.64 7.73
CA LEU A 86 11.65 -0.32 7.99
C LEU A 86 10.12 -0.33 8.21
N MET A 87 9.41 -1.26 7.58
CA MET A 87 7.96 -1.43 7.77
C MET A 87 7.63 -2.05 9.12
N ASP A 88 8.46 -2.97 9.61
CA ASP A 88 8.26 -3.64 10.90
C ASP A 88 8.73 -2.81 12.11
N GLU A 89 9.46 -1.72 11.87
CA GLU A 89 9.97 -0.88 12.95
C GLU A 89 8.84 -0.16 13.68
N ILE A 90 8.66 -0.50 14.96
CA ILE A 90 7.67 0.13 15.84
C ILE A 90 8.31 1.39 16.42
N LYS A 91 7.88 2.55 15.94
CA LYS A 91 8.24 3.85 16.53
C LYS A 91 7.28 4.17 17.66
N SER A 92 7.77 4.82 18.74
CA SER A 92 6.94 5.22 19.87
C SER A 92 5.70 6.02 19.39
N PRO A 93 4.49 5.46 19.46
CA PRO A 93 3.28 6.15 19.02
C PRO A 93 2.82 7.13 20.07
N ILE A 94 2.24 8.26 19.65
CA ILE A 94 1.59 9.22 20.56
C ILE A 94 0.16 8.84 20.89
N MET A 95 -0.48 8.06 20.01
CA MET A 95 -1.87 7.59 20.18
C MET A 95 -2.09 6.28 19.43
N THR A 96 -3.14 5.58 19.85
CA THR A 96 -3.57 4.32 19.24
C THR A 96 -5.00 4.49 18.72
N ILE A 97 -5.25 3.99 17.50
CA ILE A 97 -6.59 3.88 16.92
C ILE A 97 -6.84 2.39 16.68
N LYS A 98 -7.95 1.89 17.18
CA LYS A 98 -8.43 0.55 16.84
C LYS A 98 -9.36 0.64 15.64
N ILE A 99 -9.27 -0.34 14.77
CA ILE A 99 -10.02 -0.41 13.51
C ILE A 99 -10.62 -1.80 13.40
N PHE A 100 -11.93 -1.87 13.23
CA PHE A 100 -12.62 -3.15 13.03
C PHE A 100 -13.32 -3.17 11.68
N GLY A 101 -13.11 -4.27 10.94
CA GLY A 101 -13.81 -4.53 9.68
C GLY A 101 -15.13 -5.23 9.92
N HIS A 102 -16.17 -4.81 9.21
CA HIS A 102 -17.50 -5.40 9.23
C HIS A 102 -18.02 -5.58 7.80
N GLN A 103 -19.05 -6.37 7.61
CA GLN A 103 -19.78 -6.50 6.33
C GLN A 103 -20.90 -5.44 6.28
N TRP A 104 -20.75 -4.28 5.62
CA TRP A 104 -19.61 -3.81 4.80
C TRP A 104 -19.34 -2.35 5.17
N PHE A 105 -18.66 -2.14 6.28
CA PHE A 105 -18.26 -0.84 6.79
C PHE A 105 -17.05 -0.99 7.70
N TRP A 106 -16.48 0.12 8.13
CA TRP A 106 -15.40 0.17 9.10
C TRP A 106 -15.83 0.87 10.37
N SER A 107 -15.43 0.38 11.56
CA SER A 107 -15.56 1.12 12.81
C SER A 107 -14.19 1.52 13.34
N TYR A 108 -14.16 2.67 13.99
CA TYR A 108 -12.94 3.28 14.51
C TYR A 108 -13.13 3.62 15.98
N GLU A 109 -12.15 3.26 16.81
CA GLU A 109 -12.14 3.53 18.25
C GLU A 109 -10.87 4.29 18.65
N TYR A 110 -11.03 5.47 19.26
CA TYR A 110 -9.97 6.30 19.81
C TYR A 110 -9.96 6.16 21.33
N SER A 111 -9.59 5.00 21.84
CA SER A 111 -9.66 4.67 23.26
C SER A 111 -8.78 5.55 24.16
N ASP A 112 -7.76 6.21 23.62
CA ASP A 112 -6.91 7.15 24.35
C ASP A 112 -7.64 8.46 24.70
N PHE A 113 -8.77 8.78 24.02
CA PHE A 113 -9.49 10.04 24.13
C PHE A 113 -10.99 9.80 24.34
N PHE A 114 -11.46 9.78 25.59
CA PHE A 114 -12.90 9.75 25.98
C PHE A 114 -13.73 8.63 25.33
N ASN A 115 -13.11 7.54 24.90
CA ASN A 115 -13.76 6.41 24.22
C ASN A 115 -14.61 6.85 23.01
N ILE A 116 -14.04 7.68 22.14
CA ILE A 116 -14.66 8.07 20.87
C ILE A 116 -14.73 6.84 19.98
N GLU A 117 -15.94 6.45 19.61
CA GLU A 117 -16.22 5.33 18.73
C GLU A 117 -17.25 5.75 17.66
N PHE A 118 -17.02 5.39 16.41
CA PHE A 118 -17.94 5.65 15.31
C PHE A 118 -17.80 4.66 14.17
N GLU A 119 -18.88 4.53 13.43
CA GLU A 119 -18.94 3.74 12.21
C GLU A 119 -18.76 4.64 10.98
N SER A 120 -18.21 4.09 9.92
CA SER A 120 -17.90 4.77 8.68
C SER A 120 -18.46 3.98 7.49
N TYR A 121 -19.52 4.51 6.90
CA TYR A 121 -20.21 3.94 5.74
C TYR A 121 -19.92 4.73 4.48
N MET A 122 -19.96 4.05 3.35
CA MET A 122 -19.87 4.70 2.04
C MET A 122 -21.06 5.63 1.82
N LEU A 123 -20.81 6.84 1.32
CA LEU A 123 -21.86 7.75 0.91
C LEU A 123 -22.58 7.23 -0.35
N ASN A 124 -23.90 7.02 -0.22
CA ASN A 124 -24.75 6.54 -1.33
C ASN A 124 -25.22 7.67 -2.24
N SER A 125 -25.32 8.89 -1.74
CA SER A 125 -25.78 10.07 -2.49
C SER A 125 -24.59 10.85 -3.05
N LEU A 126 -24.56 11.00 -4.39
CA LEU A 126 -23.57 11.84 -5.06
C LEU A 126 -24.04 13.30 -5.05
N GLU A 127 -23.47 14.11 -4.18
CA GLU A 127 -23.49 15.55 -4.36
C GLU A 127 -22.50 15.97 -5.46
N LYS A 128 -22.73 17.12 -6.10
CA LYS A 128 -21.95 17.57 -7.27
C LYS A 128 -20.43 17.63 -7.04
N ASN A 129 -19.97 17.70 -5.78
CA ASN A 129 -18.57 17.84 -5.42
C ASN A 129 -17.96 16.61 -4.75
N ASN A 130 -18.69 15.51 -4.62
CA ASN A 130 -18.24 14.30 -3.95
C ASN A 130 -17.60 13.31 -4.93
N PHE A 131 -16.59 12.61 -4.46
CA PHE A 131 -15.97 11.54 -5.23
C PHE A 131 -16.81 10.26 -5.18
N ARG A 132 -17.06 9.68 -6.32
CA ARG A 132 -17.88 8.45 -6.43
C ARG A 132 -17.18 7.26 -5.74
N LEU A 133 -17.93 6.54 -4.89
CA LEU A 133 -17.57 5.24 -4.28
C LEU A 133 -16.37 5.25 -3.30
N ILE A 134 -15.81 6.40 -2.97
CA ILE A 134 -14.65 6.48 -2.08
C ILE A 134 -14.83 7.44 -0.91
N GLU A 135 -15.93 8.17 -0.86
CA GLU A 135 -16.26 9.03 0.27
C GLU A 135 -17.15 8.32 1.29
N VAL A 136 -16.96 8.71 2.54
CA VAL A 136 -17.67 8.15 3.70
C VAL A 136 -18.39 9.27 4.44
N ASP A 137 -19.40 8.88 5.24
CA ASP A 137 -20.13 9.76 6.14
C ASP A 137 -19.25 10.29 7.28
N ASN A 138 -18.52 9.38 7.96
CA ASN A 138 -17.65 9.71 9.08
C ASN A 138 -16.19 9.40 8.70
N LYS A 139 -15.38 10.46 8.60
CA LYS A 139 -13.96 10.38 8.27
C LYS A 139 -13.12 10.08 9.50
N THR A 140 -12.06 9.29 9.34
CA THR A 140 -11.07 9.08 10.39
C THR A 140 -10.14 10.29 10.46
N VAL A 141 -10.23 11.08 11.51
CA VAL A 141 -9.47 12.32 11.68
C VAL A 141 -8.18 12.07 12.44
N ILE A 142 -7.05 12.51 11.90
CA ILE A 142 -5.73 12.28 12.52
C ILE A 142 -4.79 13.48 12.40
N PRO A 143 -3.88 13.70 13.36
CA PRO A 143 -2.87 14.73 13.26
C PRO A 143 -1.71 14.30 12.35
N TYR A 144 -1.25 15.18 11.43
CA TYR A 144 -0.06 14.92 10.62
C TYR A 144 1.24 15.14 11.40
N LYS A 145 2.37 14.54 10.95
CA LYS A 145 3.70 14.57 11.56
C LYS A 145 3.81 13.86 12.92
N PHE A 146 2.90 12.97 13.21
CA PHE A 146 2.94 12.16 14.43
C PHE A 146 2.90 10.67 14.09
N ASN A 147 3.59 9.86 14.92
CA ASN A 147 3.50 8.41 14.83
C ASN A 147 2.21 7.94 15.52
N ILE A 148 1.40 7.19 14.81
CA ILE A 148 0.12 6.66 15.26
C ILE A 148 0.18 5.15 15.12
N ARG A 149 -0.20 4.45 16.17
CA ARG A 149 -0.38 3.00 16.14
C ARG A 149 -1.79 2.66 15.70
N LEU A 150 -1.90 1.85 14.67
CA LEU A 150 -3.16 1.25 14.26
C LEU A 150 -3.20 -0.20 14.76
N LEU A 151 -4.29 -0.55 15.43
CA LEU A 151 -4.64 -1.92 15.81
C LEU A 151 -5.83 -2.34 14.98
N ILE A 152 -5.65 -3.37 14.16
CA ILE A 152 -6.62 -3.73 13.13
C ILE A 152 -7.09 -5.15 13.36
N SER A 153 -8.41 -5.34 13.42
CA SER A 153 -9.08 -6.61 13.57
C SER A 153 -10.38 -6.64 12.76
N SER A 154 -11.13 -7.71 12.85
CA SER A 154 -12.46 -7.85 12.26
C SER A 154 -13.39 -8.54 13.23
N ASP A 155 -14.68 -8.23 13.14
CA ASP A 155 -15.70 -8.86 13.98
C ASP A 155 -16.44 -10.00 13.26
N ASP A 156 -16.31 -10.10 11.95
CA ASP A 156 -17.04 -11.09 11.14
C ASP A 156 -16.12 -11.92 10.24
N VAL A 157 -15.80 -11.42 9.05
CA VAL A 157 -14.96 -12.11 8.05
C VAL A 157 -13.59 -11.39 7.91
N ILE A 158 -12.70 -11.95 7.12
CA ILE A 158 -11.42 -11.29 6.84
C ILE A 158 -11.65 -10.09 5.93
N HIS A 159 -11.08 -8.94 6.30
CA HIS A 159 -10.98 -7.72 5.51
C HIS A 159 -9.52 -7.29 5.42
N SER A 160 -9.21 -6.26 4.66
CA SER A 160 -7.88 -5.65 4.65
C SER A 160 -7.98 -4.13 4.57
N TRP A 161 -7.47 -3.46 5.59
CA TRP A 161 -7.44 -2.01 5.67
C TRP A 161 -6.24 -1.46 4.91
N THR A 162 -6.48 -0.59 3.93
CA THR A 162 -5.43 -0.19 2.98
C THR A 162 -5.54 1.28 2.63
N ILE A 163 -4.40 2.00 2.67
CA ILE A 163 -4.24 3.35 2.11
C ILE A 163 -2.99 3.39 1.24
N PRO A 164 -3.14 3.35 -0.08
CA PRO A 164 -2.02 3.25 -1.01
C PRO A 164 -1.01 4.40 -0.90
N SER A 165 -1.46 5.63 -0.67
CA SER A 165 -0.57 6.80 -0.55
C SER A 165 0.34 6.79 0.67
N LEU A 166 0.07 5.92 1.65
CA LEU A 166 0.85 5.73 2.87
C LEU A 166 1.70 4.45 2.85
N ALA A 167 1.55 3.60 1.83
CA ALA A 167 2.07 2.23 1.79
C ALA A 167 1.60 1.37 2.97
N ILE A 168 0.36 1.58 3.42
CA ILE A 168 -0.24 0.80 4.49
C ILE A 168 -1.21 -0.20 3.87
N LYS A 169 -1.02 -1.47 4.20
CA LYS A 169 -1.96 -2.56 3.97
C LYS A 169 -1.82 -3.56 5.11
N MET A 170 -2.91 -3.82 5.82
CA MET A 170 -2.93 -4.74 6.93
C MET A 170 -4.25 -5.50 6.96
N ASP A 171 -4.16 -6.81 7.06
CA ASP A 171 -5.35 -7.67 7.12
C ASP A 171 -6.04 -7.55 8.48
N ALA A 172 -7.37 -7.38 8.43
CA ALA A 172 -8.27 -7.39 9.56
C ALA A 172 -8.82 -8.81 9.70
N ILE A 173 -8.28 -9.58 10.66
CA ILE A 173 -8.58 -11.00 10.84
C ILE A 173 -9.39 -11.17 12.12
N PRO A 174 -10.53 -11.89 12.11
CA PRO A 174 -11.30 -12.20 13.31
C PRO A 174 -10.45 -12.94 14.36
N GLY A 175 -10.56 -12.49 15.62
CA GLY A 175 -9.82 -13.08 16.73
C GLY A 175 -8.33 -12.76 16.78
N ARG A 176 -7.80 -11.95 15.86
CA ARG A 176 -6.41 -11.52 15.82
C ARG A 176 -6.33 -10.00 15.69
N MET A 177 -5.52 -9.37 16.52
CA MET A 177 -5.26 -7.93 16.44
C MET A 177 -3.89 -7.69 15.81
N ASN A 178 -3.89 -7.22 14.56
CA ASN A 178 -2.68 -6.84 13.85
C ASN A 178 -2.29 -5.40 14.18
N GLN A 179 -0.99 -5.12 14.20
CA GLN A 179 -0.48 -3.80 14.52
C GLN A 179 0.35 -3.26 13.35
N ILE A 180 0.14 -1.98 13.02
CA ILE A 180 0.97 -1.25 12.07
C ILE A 180 1.17 0.19 12.54
N ASN A 181 2.33 0.78 12.21
CA ASN A 181 2.62 2.17 12.48
C ASN A 181 2.23 3.04 11.27
N MET A 182 1.63 4.19 11.54
CA MET A 182 1.23 5.17 10.53
C MET A 182 1.87 6.52 10.81
N PHE A 183 2.43 7.13 9.77
CA PHE A 183 2.98 8.48 9.82
C PHE A 183 2.60 9.24 8.55
N MET A 184 2.08 10.45 8.71
CA MET A 184 1.67 11.30 7.58
C MET A 184 2.49 12.60 7.55
N ASN A 185 3.06 12.90 6.39
CA ASN A 185 3.91 14.09 6.19
C ASN A 185 3.09 15.36 5.96
N ARG A 186 1.92 15.26 5.33
CA ARG A 186 1.13 16.39 4.83
C ARG A 186 -0.33 16.30 5.23
N PRO A 187 -1.00 17.44 5.50
CA PRO A 187 -2.44 17.47 5.69
C PRO A 187 -3.17 17.18 4.37
N GLY A 188 -4.43 16.74 4.48
CA GLY A 188 -5.30 16.47 3.34
C GLY A 188 -6.20 15.27 3.53
N LEU A 189 -6.93 14.92 2.48
CA LEU A 189 -7.79 13.73 2.42
C LEU A 189 -7.05 12.59 1.72
N TYR A 190 -7.11 11.41 2.33
CA TYR A 190 -6.47 10.20 1.82
C TYR A 190 -7.50 9.08 1.78
N PHE A 191 -7.47 8.34 0.69
CA PHE A 191 -8.50 7.36 0.37
C PHE A 191 -7.89 5.97 0.27
N GLY A 192 -8.68 4.99 0.71
CA GLY A 192 -8.39 3.58 0.60
C GLY A 192 -9.65 2.77 0.33
N GLN A 193 -9.47 1.49 0.13
CA GLN A 193 -10.55 0.54 -0.08
C GLN A 193 -10.21 -0.78 0.60
N CYS A 194 -11.22 -1.56 0.95
CA CYS A 194 -11.01 -2.93 1.42
C CYS A 194 -10.21 -3.72 0.36
N SER A 195 -9.18 -4.42 0.78
CA SER A 195 -8.23 -5.11 -0.10
C SER A 195 -8.15 -6.61 0.15
N GLU A 196 -9.19 -7.19 0.82
CA GLU A 196 -9.41 -8.63 0.96
C GLU A 196 -10.89 -8.94 0.71
N ILE A 197 -11.18 -9.96 -0.10
CA ILE A 197 -12.54 -10.32 -0.51
C ILE A 197 -13.37 -10.71 0.72
N CYS A 198 -14.43 -9.94 0.99
CA CYS A 198 -15.26 -10.06 2.18
C CYS A 198 -16.77 -10.25 1.88
N GLY A 199 -17.16 -10.41 0.62
CA GLY A 199 -18.55 -10.65 0.22
C GLY A 199 -19.06 -9.73 -0.88
N ILE A 200 -20.38 -9.60 -1.00
CA ILE A 200 -21.04 -8.96 -2.15
C ILE A 200 -20.77 -7.47 -2.26
N ASN A 201 -20.66 -6.76 -1.13
CA ASN A 201 -20.38 -5.32 -1.08
C ASN A 201 -18.91 -5.01 -0.78
N HIS A 202 -17.99 -5.93 -1.09
CA HIS A 202 -16.56 -5.74 -0.91
C HIS A 202 -16.02 -4.42 -1.49
N SER A 203 -16.50 -4.01 -2.64
CA SER A 203 -16.09 -2.76 -3.32
C SER A 203 -16.75 -1.50 -2.76
N PHE A 204 -17.69 -1.63 -1.82
CA PHE A 204 -18.52 -0.56 -1.30
C PHE A 204 -18.30 -0.25 0.19
N MET A 205 -17.09 -0.52 0.69
CA MET A 205 -16.62 -0.17 2.02
C MET A 205 -15.28 0.60 1.95
N PRO A 206 -15.33 1.86 1.50
CA PRO A 206 -14.14 2.69 1.36
C PRO A 206 -13.58 3.13 2.72
N ILE A 207 -12.35 3.62 2.68
CA ILE A 207 -11.61 4.16 3.81
C ILE A 207 -11.26 5.61 3.49
N GLN A 208 -11.57 6.54 4.38
CA GLN A 208 -11.22 7.95 4.21
C GLN A 208 -10.59 8.50 5.48
N ILE A 209 -9.35 9.01 5.34
CA ILE A 209 -8.63 9.70 6.40
C ILE A 209 -8.58 11.19 6.10
N GLU A 210 -8.85 11.98 7.12
CA GLU A 210 -8.61 13.43 7.12
C GLU A 210 -7.42 13.76 8.02
N SER A 211 -6.29 14.15 7.41
CA SER A 211 -5.09 14.54 8.12
C SER A 211 -5.08 16.05 8.36
N ILE A 212 -5.07 16.46 9.64
CA ILE A 212 -5.17 17.86 10.07
C ILE A 212 -4.03 18.23 11.02
N ASN A 213 -3.90 19.51 11.36
CA ASN A 213 -2.93 19.93 12.37
C ASN A 213 -3.42 19.57 13.78
N LEU A 214 -2.47 19.48 14.72
CA LEU A 214 -2.73 19.06 16.10
C LEU A 214 -3.80 19.93 16.79
N ASN A 215 -3.79 21.25 16.59
CA ASN A 215 -4.77 22.14 17.24
C ASN A 215 -6.20 21.87 16.74
N LYS A 216 -6.36 21.62 15.45
CA LYS A 216 -7.67 21.25 14.88
C LYS A 216 -8.09 19.86 15.33
N PHE A 217 -7.15 18.94 15.48
CA PHE A 217 -7.40 17.60 15.99
C PHE A 217 -7.90 17.65 17.45
N ILE A 218 -7.24 18.42 18.33
CA ILE A 218 -7.68 18.62 19.71
C ILE A 218 -9.09 19.26 19.77
N TYR A 219 -9.34 20.21 18.88
CA TYR A 219 -10.68 20.83 18.78
C TYR A 219 -11.74 19.81 18.35
N TRP A 220 -11.42 18.95 17.37
CA TRP A 220 -12.31 17.90 16.91
C TRP A 220 -12.63 16.91 18.02
N ILE A 221 -11.62 16.41 18.77
CA ILE A 221 -11.83 15.51 19.92
C ILE A 221 -12.76 16.12 20.98
N LYS A 222 -12.62 17.42 21.24
CA LYS A 222 -13.43 18.10 22.28
C LYS A 222 -14.88 18.31 21.88
N ASN A 223 -15.19 18.29 20.59
CA ASN A 223 -16.53 18.55 20.06
C ASN A 223 -17.19 17.30 19.44
N PHE A 224 -16.53 16.15 19.53
CA PHE A 224 -17.11 14.86 19.14
C PHE A 224 -18.05 14.38 20.25
#